data_6ea175d6f8fe7a650bec7d4f06d491c2
#
_entry.id   6ea175d6f8fe7a650bec7d4f06d491c2
#
_cell.length_a   1.000
_cell.length_b   1.000
_cell.length_c   1.000
_cell.angle_alpha   90.00
_cell.angle_beta   90.00
_cell.angle_gamma   90.00
#
_symmetry.space_group_name_H-M   'P 1'
#
loop_
_entity.id
_entity.type
_entity.pdbx_description
1 polymer ?
#
loop_
_entity_poly.entity_id
_entity_poly.type
_entity_poly.pdbx_seq_one_letter_code
_entity_poly.pdbx_strand_id
1 'polypeptide(L)'
;GLGDVYKRQMLYWGKYLKERNYTPKFLLGFRSDKDILQYEMFRQFGDVYISTEDGSLGEKGFVTQHSLLNSKLDKLYVCGPKPMMVAVARFAHERNISCEVSLENMMACGVGACLCCVEDTIEGNTCVCKEGPIFNIEKLKWQI
;
A
#
# COMPACT_ATOMS: atom_id res chain seq x y z
N GLY A 1 11.33 12.81 -0.71
CA GLY A 1 11.66 11.52 -1.32
C GLY A 1 10.42 10.72 -1.71
N LEU A 2 10.59 9.63 -2.45
CA LEU A 2 9.49 8.77 -2.91
C LEU A 2 8.58 8.26 -1.75
N GLY A 3 9.14 8.07 -0.57
CA GLY A 3 8.37 7.65 0.61
C GLY A 3 7.28 8.64 1.06
N ASP A 4 7.39 9.90 0.75
CA ASP A 4 6.40 10.91 1.16
C ASP A 4 5.12 10.86 0.32
N VAL A 5 5.22 10.47 -0.95
CA VAL A 5 4.06 10.36 -1.87
C VAL A 5 3.14 9.26 -1.40
N TYR A 6 3.67 8.06 -1.10
CA TYR A 6 2.89 6.92 -0.62
C TYR A 6 2.16 7.22 0.69
N LYS A 7 2.85 7.91 1.61
CA LYS A 7 2.28 8.26 2.92
C LYS A 7 1.13 9.27 2.79
N ARG A 8 1.26 10.26 1.91
CA ARG A 8 0.19 11.25 1.68
C ARG A 8 -1.08 10.63 1.12
N GLN A 9 -0.96 9.68 0.19
CA GLN A 9 -2.12 8.96 -0.34
C GLN A 9 -2.83 8.19 0.76
N MET A 10 -2.10 7.47 1.62
CA MET A 10 -2.67 6.71 2.72
C MET A 10 -3.28 7.61 3.80
N LEU A 11 -2.70 8.77 4.08
CA LEU A 11 -3.28 9.76 4.99
C LEU A 11 -4.62 10.28 4.48
N TYR A 12 -4.69 10.64 3.20
CA TYR A 12 -5.93 11.10 2.58
C TYR A 12 -7.01 10.02 2.64
N TRP A 13 -6.64 8.78 2.31
CA TRP A 13 -7.55 7.64 2.36
C TRP A 13 -8.04 7.34 3.79
N GLY A 14 -7.15 7.41 4.76
CA GLY A 14 -7.49 7.23 6.17
C GLY A 14 -8.47 8.29 6.67
N LYS A 15 -8.25 9.56 6.31
CA LYS A 15 -9.20 10.65 6.58
C LYS A 15 -10.58 10.34 5.99
N TYR A 16 -10.63 9.98 4.72
CA TYR A 16 -11.86 9.64 4.01
C TYR A 16 -12.63 8.50 4.67
N LEU A 17 -11.95 7.44 5.10
CA LEU A 17 -12.54 6.31 5.80
C LEU A 17 -13.09 6.72 7.18
N LYS A 18 -12.32 7.50 7.93
CA LYS A 18 -12.75 8.00 9.25
C LYS A 18 -14.02 8.87 9.15
N GLU A 19 -14.09 9.77 8.18
CA GLU A 19 -15.27 10.60 7.92
C GLU A 19 -16.54 9.79 7.60
N ARG A 20 -16.37 8.50 7.21
CA ARG A 20 -17.46 7.54 6.95
C ARG A 20 -17.68 6.54 8.06
N ASN A 21 -17.17 6.83 9.26
CA ASN A 21 -17.28 5.98 10.45
C ASN A 21 -16.61 4.61 10.36
N TYR A 22 -15.61 4.46 9.47
CA TYR A 22 -14.70 3.32 9.51
C TYR A 22 -13.57 3.57 10.51
N THR A 23 -13.00 2.51 11.05
CA THR A 23 -11.84 2.55 11.94
C THR A 23 -10.62 1.96 11.23
N PRO A 24 -9.92 2.74 10.40
CA PRO A 24 -8.77 2.22 9.67
C PRO A 24 -7.61 1.92 10.61
N LYS A 25 -6.87 0.86 10.29
CA LYS A 25 -5.60 0.51 10.92
C LYS A 25 -4.48 0.75 9.92
N PHE A 26 -3.46 1.46 10.35
CA PHE A 26 -2.29 1.77 9.52
C PHE A 26 -1.12 0.90 9.95
N LEU A 27 -0.59 0.12 9.03
CA LEU A 27 0.67 -0.61 9.23
C LEU A 27 1.76 0.06 8.40
N LEU A 28 2.69 0.70 9.08
CA LEU A 28 3.77 1.48 8.47
C LEU A 28 5.10 0.73 8.60
N GLY A 29 5.74 0.49 7.46
CA GLY A 29 7.06 -0.13 7.37
C GLY A 29 8.17 0.89 7.17
N PHE A 30 9.26 0.77 7.93
CA PHE A 30 10.45 1.59 7.85
C PHE A 30 11.72 0.74 7.96
N ARG A 31 12.87 1.29 7.60
CA ARG A 31 14.15 0.63 7.84
C ARG A 31 14.56 0.74 9.31
N SER A 32 14.38 1.92 9.88
CA SER A 32 14.71 2.24 11.27
C SER A 32 13.77 3.30 11.85
N ASP A 33 13.88 3.55 13.15
CA ASP A 33 13.15 4.61 13.86
C ASP A 33 13.43 6.01 13.30
N LYS A 34 14.64 6.22 12.75
CA LYS A 34 15.05 7.51 12.15
C LYS A 34 14.30 7.87 10.88
N ASP A 35 13.72 6.88 10.21
CA ASP A 35 12.97 7.05 8.97
C ASP A 35 11.49 7.33 9.22
N ILE A 36 11.06 7.35 10.48
CA ILE A 36 9.65 7.54 10.85
C ILE A 36 9.25 8.98 10.67
N LEU A 37 8.44 9.19 9.65
CA LEU A 37 7.86 10.49 9.33
C LEU A 37 6.34 10.44 9.43
N GLN A 38 5.72 11.56 9.84
CA GLN A 38 4.27 11.74 9.82
C GLN A 38 3.46 10.79 10.73
N TYR A 39 4.08 10.12 11.70
CA TYR A 39 3.41 9.20 12.62
C TYR A 39 2.18 9.82 13.29
N GLU A 40 2.34 11.02 13.86
CA GLU A 40 1.24 11.74 14.54
C GLU A 40 0.08 12.09 13.61
N MET A 41 0.35 12.27 12.31
CA MET A 41 -0.69 12.54 11.34
C MET A 41 -1.58 11.31 11.11
N PHE A 42 -0.98 10.11 11.05
CA PHE A 42 -1.73 8.86 10.92
C PHE A 42 -2.59 8.57 12.16
N ARG A 43 -2.06 8.83 13.35
CA ARG A 43 -2.79 8.65 14.63
C ARG A 43 -4.09 9.44 14.70
N GLN A 44 -4.18 10.56 14.00
CA GLN A 44 -5.41 11.36 13.95
C GLN A 44 -6.56 10.61 13.26
N PHE A 45 -6.26 9.65 12.40
CA PHE A 45 -7.27 8.99 11.56
C PHE A 45 -7.54 7.54 11.94
N GLY A 46 -6.67 6.88 12.69
CA GLY A 46 -6.85 5.49 13.12
C GLY A 46 -5.71 4.96 13.95
N ASP A 47 -5.74 3.67 14.26
CA ASP A 47 -4.69 2.98 14.99
C ASP A 47 -3.46 2.80 14.12
N VAL A 48 -2.27 3.10 14.65
CA VAL A 48 -1.00 3.02 13.92
C VAL A 48 -0.12 1.93 14.52
N TYR A 49 0.30 1.03 13.67
CA TYR A 49 1.24 -0.06 13.94
C TYR A 49 2.52 0.16 13.14
N ILE A 50 3.66 -0.18 13.70
CA ILE A 50 4.96 0.05 13.10
C ILE A 50 5.75 -1.24 13.02
N SER A 51 6.39 -1.43 11.86
CA SER A 51 7.40 -2.45 11.62
C SER A 51 8.69 -1.76 11.20
N THR A 52 9.82 -2.13 11.82
CA THR A 52 11.15 -1.68 11.41
C THR A 52 12.04 -2.87 11.10
N GLU A 53 12.81 -2.79 10.01
CA GLU A 53 13.68 -3.89 9.59
C GLU A 53 14.74 -4.21 10.66
N ASP A 54 15.27 -3.18 11.32
CA ASP A 54 16.28 -3.32 12.37
C ASP A 54 15.69 -3.62 13.78
N GLY A 55 14.39 -3.43 13.97
CA GLY A 55 13.70 -3.61 15.23
C GLY A 55 13.87 -2.45 16.21
N SER A 56 14.27 -1.27 15.73
CA SER A 56 14.47 -0.07 16.56
C SER A 56 13.17 0.51 17.12
N LEU A 57 12.04 0.31 16.42
CA LEU A 57 10.71 0.65 16.91
C LEU A 57 9.64 -0.29 16.32
N GLY A 58 8.62 -0.60 17.13
CA GLY A 58 7.53 -1.49 16.74
C GLY A 58 7.97 -2.96 16.64
N GLU A 59 7.37 -3.71 15.74
CA GLU A 59 7.79 -5.08 15.48
C GLU A 59 8.97 -5.13 14.51
N LYS A 60 9.92 -6.01 14.78
CA LYS A 60 11.07 -6.22 13.91
C LYS A 60 10.68 -6.99 12.66
N GLY A 61 11.09 -6.51 11.50
CA GLY A 61 10.94 -7.19 10.22
C GLY A 61 10.13 -6.39 9.20
N PHE A 62 9.71 -7.08 8.14
CA PHE A 62 8.88 -6.48 7.09
C PHE A 62 7.40 -6.41 7.49
N VAL A 63 6.64 -5.54 6.86
CA VAL A 63 5.19 -5.38 7.10
C VAL A 63 4.43 -6.69 6.98
N THR A 64 4.84 -7.59 6.09
CA THR A 64 4.22 -8.93 5.91
C THR A 64 4.43 -9.88 7.09
N GLN A 65 5.33 -9.58 8.00
CA GLN A 65 5.64 -10.38 9.19
C GLN A 65 4.96 -9.86 10.45
N HIS A 66 4.34 -8.67 10.38
CA HIS A 66 3.75 -8.02 11.55
C HIS A 66 2.53 -8.80 12.07
N SER A 67 2.42 -8.92 13.39
CA SER A 67 1.36 -9.66 14.08
C SER A 67 -0.06 -9.16 13.76
N LEU A 68 -0.23 -7.89 13.42
CA LEU A 68 -1.49 -7.31 12.99
C LEU A 68 -2.14 -8.10 11.84
N LEU A 69 -1.34 -8.62 10.91
CA LEU A 69 -1.84 -9.38 9.77
C LEU A 69 -2.44 -10.74 10.15
N ASN A 70 -2.21 -11.22 11.37
CA ASN A 70 -2.86 -12.42 11.90
C ASN A 70 -4.24 -12.13 12.48
N SER A 71 -4.63 -10.86 12.60
CA SER A 71 -5.98 -10.48 13.02
C SER A 71 -6.98 -10.62 11.87
N LYS A 72 -8.28 -10.56 12.19
CA LYS A 72 -9.30 -10.49 11.16
C LYS A 72 -9.19 -9.18 10.39
N LEU A 73 -9.02 -9.28 9.08
CA LEU A 73 -8.91 -8.15 8.15
C LEU A 73 -10.00 -8.27 7.09
N ASP A 74 -10.76 -7.22 6.91
CA ASP A 74 -11.86 -7.19 5.93
C ASP A 74 -11.34 -6.77 4.54
N LYS A 75 -10.42 -5.81 4.50
CA LYS A 75 -9.83 -5.31 3.25
C LYS A 75 -8.46 -4.69 3.50
N LEU A 76 -7.57 -4.84 2.54
CA LEU A 76 -6.24 -4.24 2.53
C LEU A 76 -6.11 -3.18 1.44
N TYR A 77 -5.51 -2.06 1.79
CA TYR A 77 -5.07 -1.02 0.86
C TYR A 77 -3.56 -0.86 1.00
N VAL A 78 -2.84 -0.99 -0.10
CA VAL A 78 -1.39 -1.07 -0.08
C VAL A 78 -0.78 -0.01 -1.00
N CYS A 79 0.20 0.70 -0.47
CA CYS A 79 0.98 1.66 -1.25
C CYS A 79 2.43 1.64 -0.76
N GLY A 80 3.37 1.52 -1.69
CA GLY A 80 4.78 1.46 -1.38
C GLY A 80 5.63 0.86 -2.49
N PRO A 81 6.87 0.45 -2.20
CA PRO A 81 7.73 -0.20 -3.18
C PRO A 81 7.10 -1.48 -3.76
N LYS A 82 7.28 -1.69 -5.06
CA LYS A 82 6.69 -2.85 -5.78
C LYS A 82 6.94 -4.20 -5.09
N PRO A 83 8.15 -4.52 -4.59
CA PRO A 83 8.38 -5.79 -3.89
C PRO A 83 7.49 -5.96 -2.64
N MET A 84 7.29 -4.88 -1.87
CA MET A 84 6.40 -4.89 -0.71
C MET A 84 4.94 -5.10 -1.12
N MET A 85 4.47 -4.39 -2.15
CA MET A 85 3.10 -4.54 -2.65
C MET A 85 2.83 -5.96 -3.14
N VAL A 86 3.76 -6.55 -3.89
CA VAL A 86 3.66 -7.95 -4.35
C VAL A 86 3.61 -8.93 -3.18
N ALA A 87 4.45 -8.74 -2.16
CA ALA A 87 4.46 -9.60 -0.98
C ALA A 87 3.14 -9.53 -0.18
N VAL A 88 2.59 -8.31 -0.01
CA VAL A 88 1.29 -8.14 0.67
C VAL A 88 0.13 -8.65 -0.20
N ALA A 89 0.20 -8.47 -1.52
CA ALA A 89 -0.81 -9.00 -2.44
C ALA A 89 -0.87 -10.53 -2.40
N ARG A 90 0.28 -11.21 -2.40
CA ARG A 90 0.37 -12.68 -2.23
C ARG A 90 -0.25 -13.11 -0.90
N PHE A 91 0.12 -12.47 0.19
CA PHE A 91 -0.45 -12.71 1.51
C PHE A 91 -1.99 -12.58 1.51
N ALA A 92 -2.52 -11.53 0.88
CA ALA A 92 -3.95 -11.27 0.78
C ALA A 92 -4.66 -12.35 -0.06
N HIS A 93 -4.08 -12.71 -1.20
CA HIS A 93 -4.60 -13.73 -2.10
C HIS A 93 -4.69 -15.11 -1.40
N GLU A 94 -3.62 -15.55 -0.73
CA GLU A 94 -3.58 -16.83 0.01
C GLU A 94 -4.66 -16.93 1.11
N ARG A 95 -5.10 -15.78 1.63
CA ARG A 95 -6.11 -15.70 2.70
C ARG A 95 -7.50 -15.25 2.24
N ASN A 96 -7.69 -15.09 0.94
CA ASN A 96 -8.93 -14.58 0.34
C ASN A 96 -9.37 -13.22 0.93
N ILE A 97 -8.40 -12.33 1.20
CA ILE A 97 -8.65 -10.97 1.68
C ILE A 97 -8.68 -10.03 0.48
N SER A 98 -9.75 -9.23 0.36
CA SER A 98 -9.82 -8.20 -0.69
C SER A 98 -8.66 -7.22 -0.55
N CYS A 99 -7.92 -6.99 -1.61
CA CYS A 99 -6.74 -6.14 -1.58
C CYS A 99 -6.67 -5.23 -2.81
N GLU A 100 -6.39 -3.96 -2.57
CA GLU A 100 -6.14 -2.96 -3.60
C GLU A 100 -4.76 -2.35 -3.40
N VAL A 101 -4.04 -2.13 -4.49
CA VAL A 101 -2.70 -1.55 -4.51
C VAL A 101 -2.69 -0.26 -5.30
N SER A 102 -1.96 0.74 -4.82
CA SER A 102 -1.70 1.97 -5.55
C SER A 102 -0.37 1.87 -6.29
N LEU A 103 -0.42 1.79 -7.61
CA LEU A 103 0.74 1.67 -8.46
C LEU A 103 1.38 3.03 -8.71
N GLU A 104 2.69 3.11 -8.55
CA GLU A 104 3.51 4.30 -8.75
C GLU A 104 4.47 4.10 -9.94
N ASN A 105 3.92 3.61 -11.05
CA ASN A 105 4.69 3.46 -12.28
C ASN A 105 5.15 4.83 -12.78
N MET A 106 6.33 4.89 -13.40
CA MET A 106 6.85 6.12 -13.97
C MET A 106 5.85 6.69 -15.00
N MET A 107 5.37 7.91 -14.76
CA MET A 107 4.40 8.58 -15.62
C MET A 107 5.06 9.78 -16.31
N ALA A 108 5.00 9.82 -17.65
CA ALA A 108 5.50 10.96 -18.41
C ALA A 108 4.36 11.83 -18.94
N CYS A 109 3.41 11.26 -19.70
CA CYS A 109 2.36 12.04 -20.36
C CYS A 109 1.08 12.22 -19.52
N GLY A 110 0.77 11.32 -18.61
CA GLY A 110 -0.47 11.35 -17.82
C GLY A 110 -1.77 11.05 -18.60
N VAL A 111 -1.71 10.81 -19.91
CA VAL A 111 -2.87 10.64 -20.80
C VAL A 111 -2.90 9.29 -21.56
N GLY A 112 -1.99 8.38 -21.20
CA GLY A 112 -1.93 7.04 -21.81
C GLY A 112 -1.26 6.96 -23.19
N ALA A 113 -0.64 8.04 -23.67
CA ALA A 113 -0.05 8.10 -25.02
C ALA A 113 1.40 7.59 -25.09
N CYS A 114 2.23 7.81 -24.06
CA CYS A 114 3.67 7.48 -24.09
C CYS A 114 3.98 6.03 -23.67
N LEU A 115 3.04 5.31 -23.08
CA LEU A 115 3.17 3.94 -22.61
C LEU A 115 4.25 3.71 -21.52
N CYS A 116 4.76 4.78 -20.89
CA CYS A 116 5.77 4.67 -19.84
C CYS A 116 5.26 3.99 -18.56
N CYS A 117 3.97 4.15 -18.26
CA CYS A 117 3.34 3.63 -17.03
C CYS A 117 2.54 2.34 -17.24
N VAL A 118 2.87 1.57 -18.27
CA VAL A 118 2.16 0.33 -18.57
C VAL A 118 2.38 -0.70 -17.46
N GLU A 119 1.29 -1.34 -17.03
CA GLU A 119 1.28 -2.52 -16.16
C GLU A 119 0.57 -3.67 -16.88
N ASP A 120 1.08 -4.89 -16.71
CA ASP A 120 0.48 -6.09 -17.29
C ASP A 120 -0.66 -6.60 -16.40
N THR A 121 -1.85 -6.64 -16.96
CA THR A 121 -3.06 -7.09 -16.27
C THR A 121 -3.68 -8.30 -16.99
N ILE A 122 -4.63 -8.97 -16.32
CA ILE A 122 -5.37 -10.07 -16.94
C ILE A 122 -6.19 -9.63 -18.17
N GLU A 123 -6.52 -8.34 -18.25
CA GLU A 123 -7.23 -7.72 -19.37
C GLU A 123 -6.26 -7.22 -20.47
N GLY A 124 -4.96 -7.41 -20.29
CA GLY A 124 -3.89 -6.93 -21.17
C GLY A 124 -3.11 -5.76 -20.58
N ASN A 125 -2.29 -5.12 -21.42
CA ASN A 125 -1.48 -3.98 -20.99
C ASN A 125 -2.33 -2.74 -20.75
N THR A 126 -2.20 -2.16 -19.56
CA THR A 126 -3.02 -1.04 -19.08
C THR A 126 -2.13 0.14 -18.67
N CYS A 127 -2.51 1.35 -19.04
CA CYS A 127 -1.80 2.57 -18.63
C CYS A 127 -2.23 3.02 -17.25
N VAL A 128 -1.36 2.91 -16.25
CA VAL A 128 -1.64 3.29 -14.86
C VAL A 128 -2.09 4.75 -14.72
N CYS A 129 -1.57 5.67 -15.52
CA CYS A 129 -1.96 7.09 -15.48
C CYS A 129 -3.39 7.36 -15.94
N LYS A 130 -4.01 6.43 -16.67
CA LYS A 130 -5.37 6.56 -17.20
C LYS A 130 -6.39 5.69 -16.46
N GLU A 131 -6.05 4.42 -16.23
CA GLU A 131 -6.94 3.41 -15.66
C GLU A 131 -6.73 3.21 -14.14
N GLY A 132 -5.61 3.73 -13.60
CA GLY A 132 -5.24 3.66 -12.18
C GLY A 132 -5.33 4.99 -11.46
N PRO A 133 -4.54 5.21 -10.41
CA PRO A 133 -3.43 4.35 -9.95
C PRO A 133 -3.85 3.13 -9.12
N ILE A 134 -5.11 3.02 -8.70
CA ILE A 134 -5.59 1.97 -7.80
C ILE A 134 -6.05 0.76 -8.61
N PHE A 135 -5.51 -0.41 -8.28
CA PHE A 135 -5.87 -1.69 -8.89
C PHE A 135 -6.20 -2.73 -7.84
N ASN A 136 -7.26 -3.50 -8.09
CA ASN A 136 -7.48 -4.75 -7.36
C ASN A 136 -6.39 -5.75 -7.76
N ILE A 137 -5.81 -6.47 -6.81
CA ILE A 137 -4.73 -7.44 -7.05
C ILE A 137 -5.14 -8.55 -8.02
N GLU A 138 -6.43 -8.93 -8.06
CA GLU A 138 -6.98 -9.92 -8.98
C GLU A 138 -6.83 -9.53 -10.46
N LYS A 139 -6.66 -8.25 -10.74
CA LYS A 139 -6.43 -7.75 -12.11
C LYS A 139 -4.98 -7.78 -12.54
N LEU A 140 -4.04 -7.95 -11.62
CA LEU A 140 -2.61 -7.85 -11.87
C LEU A 140 -1.99 -9.23 -12.10
N LYS A 141 -1.14 -9.35 -13.13
CA LYS A 141 -0.37 -10.58 -13.41
C LYS A 141 0.92 -10.64 -12.56
N TRP A 142 0.79 -10.53 -11.26
CA TRP A 142 1.94 -10.55 -10.36
C TRP A 142 2.38 -11.95 -9.93
N GLN A 143 1.84 -13.01 -10.56
CA GLN A 143 2.11 -14.41 -10.21
C GLN A 143 1.88 -14.70 -8.72
N ILE A 144 0.76 -14.25 -8.22
CA ILE A 144 0.26 -14.48 -6.86
C ILE A 144 -0.70 -15.66 -6.83
#